data_d2b86568352b35b45e5c4a8da46dff55
#
_entry.id   d2b86568352b35b45e5c4a8da46dff55
#
_cell.length_a   1.000
_cell.length_b   1.000
_cell.length_c   1.000
_cell.angle_alpha   90.00
_cell.angle_beta   90.00
_cell.angle_gamma   90.00
#
_symmetry.space_group_name_H-M   'P 1'
#
loop_
_entity.id
_entity.type
_entity.pdbx_description
1 polymer ?
#
loop_
_entity_poly.entity_id
_entity_poly.type
_entity_poly.pdbx_seq_one_letter_code
_entity_poly.pdbx_strand_id
1 'polypeptide(L)'
;MTDTLPFIRKFLESTKLDFEIMDCEPDLADTNIFCKEYSINFEDAANTIVVKSKTGELKYAACVLLATTKLDTNKTIRKKLSTHKVSFTNIEETEKLTNMQIGGVPPIGLPKNLPLWVDSRVMQRKIIVLGGGNRTSKIKISQSIFKFITNTEIVVGLAK
;
A
#
# COMPACT_ATOMS: atom_id res chain seq x y z
N MET A 1 -10.85 -16.58 -13.83
CA MET A 1 -9.71 -15.67 -13.55
C MET A 1 -10.21 -14.47 -12.75
N THR A 2 -9.57 -14.20 -11.62
CA THR A 2 -9.94 -13.09 -10.76
C THR A 2 -9.28 -11.80 -11.26
N ASP A 3 -9.92 -10.67 -11.08
CA ASP A 3 -9.38 -9.37 -11.47
C ASP A 3 -9.28 -8.45 -10.27
N THR A 4 -8.55 -7.37 -10.43
CA THR A 4 -8.57 -6.24 -9.49
C THR A 4 -9.93 -5.53 -9.57
N LEU A 5 -10.17 -4.60 -8.66
CA LEU A 5 -11.41 -3.83 -8.68
C LEU A 5 -11.51 -2.99 -9.96
N PRO A 6 -12.71 -2.82 -10.54
CA PRO A 6 -12.88 -2.12 -11.82
C PRO A 6 -12.25 -0.73 -11.87
N PHE A 7 -12.38 0.08 -10.81
CA PHE A 7 -11.81 1.42 -10.80
C PHE A 7 -10.28 1.39 -10.77
N ILE A 8 -9.69 0.36 -10.15
CA ILE A 8 -8.23 0.19 -10.12
C ILE A 8 -7.73 -0.20 -11.51
N ARG A 9 -8.40 -1.16 -12.17
CA ARG A 9 -8.04 -1.55 -13.54
C ARG A 9 -8.09 -0.36 -14.49
N LYS A 10 -9.15 0.42 -14.41
CA LYS A 10 -9.32 1.61 -15.26
C LYS A 10 -8.18 2.60 -15.05
N PHE A 11 -7.78 2.82 -13.79
CA PHE A 11 -6.65 3.69 -13.48
C PHE A 11 -5.35 3.14 -14.06
N LEU A 12 -5.08 1.84 -13.87
CA LEU A 12 -3.87 1.19 -14.40
C LEU A 12 -3.77 1.34 -15.91
N GLU A 13 -4.86 1.09 -16.61
CA GLU A 13 -4.91 1.21 -18.08
C GLU A 13 -4.66 2.66 -18.52
N SER A 14 -5.12 3.64 -17.75
CA SER A 14 -4.93 5.06 -18.07
C SER A 14 -3.46 5.50 -17.98
N THR A 15 -2.63 4.80 -17.22
CA THR A 15 -1.21 5.17 -17.06
C THR A 15 -0.35 4.78 -18.24
N LYS A 16 -0.80 3.86 -19.07
CA LYS A 16 -0.05 3.26 -20.18
C LYS A 16 1.17 2.44 -19.75
N LEU A 17 1.34 2.20 -18.46
CA LEU A 17 2.37 1.30 -17.94
C LEU A 17 1.96 -0.15 -18.15
N ASP A 18 2.93 -1.02 -18.40
CA ASP A 18 2.69 -2.46 -18.42
C ASP A 18 2.41 -2.93 -17.00
N PHE A 19 1.42 -3.78 -16.84
CA PHE A 19 1.09 -4.37 -15.55
C PHE A 19 0.53 -5.77 -15.71
N GLU A 20 0.61 -6.55 -14.65
CA GLU A 20 0.06 -7.90 -14.59
C GLU A 20 -0.84 -8.02 -13.38
N ILE A 21 -2.04 -8.55 -13.58
CA ILE A 21 -2.94 -8.91 -12.49
C ILE A 21 -2.73 -10.39 -12.19
N MET A 22 -2.30 -10.69 -10.98
CA MET A 22 -2.01 -12.05 -10.53
C MET A 22 -3.16 -12.57 -9.69
N ASP A 23 -3.62 -13.78 -9.98
CA ASP A 23 -4.64 -14.45 -9.17
C ASP A 23 -4.04 -14.81 -7.81
N CYS A 24 -4.86 -14.76 -6.78
CA CYS A 24 -4.47 -15.09 -5.42
C CYS A 24 -5.62 -15.81 -4.70
N GLU A 25 -5.31 -16.90 -4.02
CA GLU A 25 -6.28 -17.53 -3.13
C GLU A 25 -6.50 -16.60 -1.91
N PRO A 26 -7.76 -16.35 -1.49
CA PRO A 26 -8.02 -15.43 -0.38
C PRO A 26 -7.26 -15.75 0.91
N ASP A 27 -7.11 -17.02 1.24
CA ASP A 27 -6.40 -17.46 2.43
C ASP A 27 -4.88 -17.28 2.33
N LEU A 28 -4.37 -17.03 1.13
CA LEU A 28 -2.94 -16.85 0.85
C LEU A 28 -2.60 -15.39 0.53
N ALA A 29 -3.53 -14.45 0.78
CA ALA A 29 -3.36 -13.06 0.37
C ALA A 29 -2.37 -12.26 1.22
N ASP A 30 -2.13 -12.68 2.45
CA ASP A 30 -1.15 -12.00 3.31
C ASP A 30 0.24 -12.08 2.66
N THR A 31 0.97 -10.96 2.67
CA THR A 31 2.17 -10.80 1.86
C THR A 31 3.21 -11.92 2.04
N ASN A 32 3.50 -12.29 3.30
CA ASN A 32 4.48 -13.34 3.58
C ASN A 32 4.06 -14.68 2.96
N ILE A 33 2.79 -15.02 3.10
CA ILE A 33 2.23 -16.27 2.61
C ILE A 33 2.19 -16.24 1.09
N PHE A 34 1.70 -15.15 0.53
CA PHE A 34 1.60 -14.98 -0.92
C PHE A 34 2.97 -15.12 -1.61
N CYS A 35 3.97 -14.42 -1.14
CA CYS A 35 5.29 -14.45 -1.74
C CYS A 35 5.90 -15.86 -1.71
N LYS A 36 5.70 -16.59 -0.62
CA LYS A 36 6.18 -17.95 -0.48
C LYS A 36 5.46 -18.90 -1.44
N GLU A 37 4.13 -18.88 -1.44
CA GLU A 37 3.31 -19.82 -2.20
C GLU A 37 3.35 -19.58 -3.71
N TYR A 38 3.47 -18.32 -4.13
CA TYR A 38 3.48 -17.94 -5.53
C TYR A 38 4.88 -17.65 -6.08
N SER A 39 5.92 -17.93 -5.29
CA SER A 39 7.33 -17.75 -5.68
C SER A 39 7.66 -16.33 -6.12
N ILE A 40 7.13 -15.33 -5.40
CA ILE A 40 7.41 -13.92 -5.62
C ILE A 40 8.57 -13.50 -4.72
N ASN A 41 9.52 -12.75 -5.28
CA ASN A 41 10.62 -12.21 -4.49
C ASN A 41 10.06 -11.27 -3.41
N PHE A 42 10.28 -11.62 -2.15
CA PHE A 42 9.78 -10.88 -1.01
C PHE A 42 10.26 -9.41 -0.99
N GLU A 43 11.43 -9.17 -1.57
CA GLU A 43 11.99 -7.81 -1.68
C GLU A 43 11.21 -6.91 -2.65
N ASP A 44 10.42 -7.48 -3.55
CA ASP A 44 9.60 -6.73 -4.51
C ASP A 44 8.18 -6.46 -3.99
N ALA A 45 7.78 -7.11 -2.90
CA ALA A 45 6.44 -6.92 -2.33
C ALA A 45 6.39 -5.61 -1.54
N ALA A 46 5.34 -4.83 -1.77
CA ALA A 46 5.10 -3.58 -1.06
C ALA A 46 3.70 -3.59 -0.44
N ASN A 47 3.63 -3.21 0.82
CA ASN A 47 2.39 -3.14 1.57
C ASN A 47 1.90 -1.71 1.68
N THR A 48 0.59 -1.51 1.67
CA THR A 48 -0.03 -0.23 1.99
C THR A 48 -0.73 -0.37 3.34
N ILE A 49 -0.28 0.40 4.32
CA ILE A 49 -0.77 0.35 5.70
C ILE A 49 -1.29 1.73 6.07
N VAL A 50 -2.51 1.79 6.60
CA VAL A 50 -3.10 3.04 7.07
C VAL A 50 -2.78 3.23 8.54
N VAL A 51 -2.25 4.40 8.86
CA VAL A 51 -1.90 4.81 10.22
C VAL A 51 -2.77 5.98 10.65
N LYS A 52 -2.89 6.18 11.97
CA LYS A 52 -3.63 7.30 12.53
C LYS A 52 -2.93 7.87 13.75
N SER A 53 -3.21 9.15 14.01
CA SER A 53 -2.84 9.77 15.28
C SER A 53 -3.68 9.17 16.40
N LYS A 54 -3.06 8.87 17.52
CA LYS A 54 -3.73 8.32 18.70
C LYS A 54 -4.00 9.41 19.74
N THR A 55 -3.29 10.54 19.65
CA THR A 55 -3.44 11.69 20.54
C THR A 55 -3.62 12.95 19.71
N GLY A 56 -4.32 13.93 20.27
CA GLY A 56 -4.60 15.18 19.59
C GLY A 56 -5.66 15.05 18.51
N GLU A 57 -5.56 15.88 17.49
CA GLU A 57 -6.50 15.86 16.36
C GLU A 57 -6.36 14.55 15.56
N LEU A 58 -7.48 13.93 15.22
CA LEU A 58 -7.49 12.68 14.45
C LEU A 58 -7.03 12.94 13.01
N LYS A 59 -5.93 12.31 12.64
CA LYS A 59 -5.36 12.38 11.30
C LYS A 59 -5.01 10.98 10.82
N TYR A 60 -5.17 10.76 9.52
CA TYR A 60 -4.85 9.48 8.88
C TYR A 60 -3.81 9.70 7.78
N ALA A 61 -3.05 8.66 7.48
CA ALA A 61 -2.19 8.59 6.31
C ALA A 61 -2.06 7.15 5.84
N ALA A 62 -1.92 6.97 4.54
CA ALA A 62 -1.58 5.68 3.96
C ALA A 62 -0.07 5.64 3.74
N CYS A 63 0.57 4.56 4.15
CA CYS A 63 2.02 4.38 4.06
C CYS A 63 2.33 3.16 3.20
N VAL A 64 3.20 3.33 2.21
CA VAL A 64 3.68 2.25 1.35
C VAL A 64 5.12 1.93 1.72
N LEU A 65 5.38 0.67 2.01
CA LEU A 65 6.70 0.21 2.41
C LEU A 65 6.97 -1.18 1.85
N LEU A 66 8.24 -1.53 1.67
CA LEU A 66 8.61 -2.88 1.28
C LEU A 66 8.30 -3.85 2.42
N ALA A 67 7.88 -5.05 2.06
CA ALA A 67 7.54 -6.10 3.03
C ALA A 67 8.72 -6.49 3.94
N THR A 68 9.94 -6.25 3.49
CA THR A 68 11.17 -6.50 4.25
C THR A 68 11.46 -5.45 5.32
N THR A 69 10.66 -4.39 5.40
CA THR A 69 10.87 -3.25 6.32
C THR A 69 9.70 -3.08 7.26
N LYS A 70 9.86 -2.20 8.26
CA LYS A 70 8.81 -1.84 9.22
C LYS A 70 8.69 -0.33 9.29
N LEU A 71 7.46 0.18 9.45
CA LEU A 71 7.21 1.61 9.59
C LEU A 71 7.89 2.19 10.83
N ASP A 72 8.49 3.35 10.67
CA ASP A 72 9.05 4.10 11.79
C ASP A 72 7.97 4.97 12.44
N THR A 73 7.13 4.33 13.25
CA THR A 73 6.02 5.00 13.93
C THR A 73 6.47 5.93 15.03
N ASN A 74 7.63 5.64 15.66
CA ASN A 74 8.09 6.37 16.85
C ASN A 74 8.76 7.70 16.52
N LYS A 75 9.26 7.88 15.30
CA LYS A 75 9.92 9.12 14.88
C LYS A 75 9.26 9.73 13.66
N THR A 76 9.45 9.14 12.50
CA THR A 76 9.06 9.75 11.21
C THR A 76 7.56 9.96 11.11
N ILE A 77 6.77 8.91 11.32
CA ILE A 77 5.31 9.01 11.16
C ILE A 77 4.72 9.90 12.25
N ARG A 78 5.18 9.76 13.48
CA ARG A 78 4.74 10.59 14.60
C ARG A 78 4.93 12.08 14.31
N LYS A 79 6.08 12.45 13.77
CA LYS A 79 6.37 13.85 13.39
C LYS A 79 5.45 14.32 12.25
N LYS A 80 5.29 13.48 11.22
CA LYS A 80 4.46 13.84 10.07
C LYS A 80 3.00 14.01 10.43
N LEU A 81 2.49 13.22 11.35
CA LEU A 81 1.12 13.35 11.87
C LEU A 81 0.98 14.41 12.97
N SER A 82 2.07 15.01 13.41
CA SER A 82 2.08 16.00 14.51
C SER A 82 1.34 15.46 15.74
N THR A 83 1.70 14.25 16.16
CA THR A 83 1.06 13.57 17.28
C THR A 83 2.11 13.00 18.22
N HIS A 84 1.72 12.75 19.47
CA HIS A 84 2.59 12.08 20.43
C HIS A 84 2.58 10.57 20.27
N LYS A 85 1.54 10.01 19.68
CA LYS A 85 1.39 8.57 19.55
C LYS A 85 0.68 8.20 18.24
N VAL A 86 1.19 7.16 17.57
CA VAL A 86 0.65 6.64 16.31
C VAL A 86 0.09 5.25 16.57
N SER A 87 -1.00 4.90 15.91
CA SER A 87 -1.47 3.53 15.86
C SER A 87 -1.83 3.13 14.43
N PHE A 88 -1.92 1.83 14.21
CA PHE A 88 -2.46 1.29 12.95
C PHE A 88 -3.98 1.30 13.03
N THR A 89 -4.62 1.50 11.89
CA THR A 89 -6.08 1.33 11.81
C THR A 89 -6.41 -0.17 11.90
N ASN A 90 -7.55 -0.49 12.51
CA ASN A 90 -8.02 -1.88 12.54
C ASN A 90 -8.67 -2.26 11.20
N ILE A 91 -9.10 -3.53 11.08
CA ILE A 91 -9.69 -4.06 9.85
C ILE A 91 -10.89 -3.23 9.41
N GLU A 92 -11.85 -3.02 10.32
CA GLU A 92 -13.09 -2.29 10.04
C GLU A 92 -12.79 -0.85 9.60
N GLU A 93 -11.92 -0.17 10.32
CA GLU A 93 -11.53 1.21 10.05
C GLU A 93 -10.82 1.33 8.70
N THR A 94 -9.90 0.41 8.41
CA THR A 94 -9.19 0.38 7.12
C THR A 94 -10.16 0.19 5.96
N GLU A 95 -11.07 -0.77 6.08
CA GLU A 95 -12.04 -1.06 5.03
C GLU A 95 -13.02 0.08 4.82
N LYS A 96 -13.42 0.75 5.90
CA LYS A 96 -14.29 1.93 5.83
C LYS A 96 -13.60 3.11 5.14
N LEU A 97 -12.33 3.36 5.45
CA LEU A 97 -11.56 4.46 4.86
C LEU A 97 -11.21 4.23 3.40
N THR A 98 -10.85 3.01 3.05
CA THR A 98 -10.32 2.69 1.72
C THR A 98 -11.36 2.09 0.79
N ASN A 99 -12.43 1.56 1.33
CA ASN A 99 -13.43 0.77 0.61
C ASN A 99 -12.83 -0.48 -0.06
N MET A 100 -11.76 -1.01 0.53
CA MET A 100 -11.03 -2.17 0.02
C MET A 100 -10.73 -3.14 1.16
N GLN A 101 -10.51 -4.42 0.81
CA GLN A 101 -10.29 -5.47 1.79
C GLN A 101 -8.87 -5.42 2.36
N ILE A 102 -8.75 -5.51 3.68
CA ILE A 102 -7.46 -5.56 4.35
C ILE A 102 -6.65 -6.77 3.86
N GLY A 103 -5.32 -6.62 3.77
CA GLY A 103 -4.45 -7.61 3.16
C GLY A 103 -4.35 -7.47 1.64
N GLY A 104 -5.20 -6.64 1.05
CA GLY A 104 -5.21 -6.39 -0.39
C GLY A 104 -5.21 -4.91 -0.78
N VAL A 105 -5.07 -3.98 0.17
CA VAL A 105 -5.15 -2.54 -0.12
C VAL A 105 -3.94 -2.07 -0.92
N PRO A 106 -4.13 -1.56 -2.14
CA PRO A 106 -3.06 -0.92 -2.91
C PRO A 106 -3.01 0.58 -2.61
N PRO A 107 -1.97 1.28 -3.06
CA PRO A 107 -1.93 2.74 -2.97
C PRO A 107 -2.80 3.44 -4.02
N ILE A 108 -3.49 2.69 -4.85
CA ILE A 108 -4.32 3.17 -5.96
C ILE A 108 -5.78 3.24 -5.51
N GLY A 109 -6.48 4.32 -5.86
CA GLY A 109 -7.90 4.44 -5.56
C GLY A 109 -8.21 4.84 -4.13
N LEU A 110 -7.24 5.32 -3.39
CA LEU A 110 -7.44 5.84 -2.04
C LEU A 110 -8.14 7.21 -2.08
N PRO A 111 -8.84 7.60 -0.99
CA PRO A 111 -9.45 8.93 -0.95
C PRO A 111 -8.43 10.04 -1.20
N LYS A 112 -8.83 11.06 -1.94
CA LYS A 112 -7.92 12.16 -2.31
C LYS A 112 -7.42 12.96 -1.11
N ASN A 113 -8.19 13.00 -0.03
CA ASN A 113 -7.81 13.68 1.20
C ASN A 113 -6.96 12.84 2.15
N LEU A 114 -6.67 11.59 1.78
CA LEU A 114 -5.80 10.71 2.54
C LEU A 114 -4.37 10.89 2.01
N PRO A 115 -3.45 11.45 2.81
CA PRO A 115 -2.05 11.55 2.37
C PRO A 115 -1.47 10.18 2.06
N LEU A 116 -0.68 10.11 1.00
CA LEU A 116 0.03 8.87 0.63
C LEU A 116 1.52 9.09 0.76
N TRP A 117 2.14 8.40 1.69
CA TRP A 117 3.58 8.45 1.94
C TRP A 117 4.21 7.15 1.48
N VAL A 118 5.21 7.25 0.63
CA VAL A 118 5.92 6.09 0.06
C VAL A 118 7.35 6.10 0.57
N ASP A 119 7.75 5.03 1.23
CA ASP A 119 9.14 4.92 1.67
C ASP A 119 10.08 4.92 0.47
N SER A 120 11.16 5.67 0.55
CA SER A 120 12.09 5.84 -0.57
C SER A 120 12.68 4.53 -1.09
N ARG A 121 12.75 3.49 -0.26
CA ARG A 121 13.25 2.17 -0.67
C ARG A 121 12.33 1.49 -1.69
N VAL A 122 11.03 1.78 -1.66
CA VAL A 122 10.09 1.26 -2.64
C VAL A 122 10.49 1.73 -4.04
N MET A 123 10.93 2.97 -4.15
CA MET A 123 11.34 3.56 -5.43
C MET A 123 12.65 2.99 -5.98
N GLN A 124 13.39 2.23 -5.17
CA GLN A 124 14.61 1.57 -5.60
C GLN A 124 14.36 0.22 -6.29
N ARG A 125 13.15 -0.33 -6.17
CA ARG A 125 12.75 -1.55 -6.87
C ARG A 125 12.18 -1.17 -8.23
N LYS A 126 12.61 -1.86 -9.28
CA LYS A 126 12.09 -1.60 -10.64
C LYS A 126 10.63 -2.03 -10.77
N ILE A 127 10.34 -3.21 -10.28
CA ILE A 127 9.01 -3.83 -10.29
C ILE A 127 8.60 -4.09 -8.85
N ILE A 128 7.35 -3.80 -8.54
CA ILE A 128 6.78 -4.04 -7.22
C ILE A 128 5.48 -4.84 -7.35
N VAL A 129 5.13 -5.57 -6.30
CA VAL A 129 3.89 -6.33 -6.21
C VAL A 129 3.03 -5.70 -5.12
N LEU A 130 1.84 -5.26 -5.50
CA LEU A 130 0.89 -4.55 -4.65
C LEU A 130 -0.39 -5.37 -4.46
N GLY A 131 -1.18 -5.03 -3.45
CA GLY A 131 -2.54 -5.56 -3.33
C GLY A 131 -3.42 -5.12 -4.48
N GLY A 132 -4.45 -5.91 -4.79
CA GLY A 132 -5.40 -5.62 -5.86
C GLY A 132 -6.71 -4.96 -5.42
N GLY A 133 -6.82 -4.58 -4.16
CA GLY A 133 -8.04 -4.00 -3.59
C GLY A 133 -8.99 -5.04 -3.01
N ASN A 134 -8.78 -6.29 -3.31
CA ASN A 134 -9.47 -7.45 -2.78
C ASN A 134 -8.44 -8.51 -2.36
N ARG A 135 -8.90 -9.62 -1.81
CA ARG A 135 -7.99 -10.69 -1.38
C ARG A 135 -7.73 -11.74 -2.47
N THR A 136 -8.24 -11.52 -3.68
CA THR A 136 -8.16 -12.48 -4.78
C THR A 136 -7.26 -12.04 -5.92
N SER A 137 -6.62 -10.86 -5.80
CA SER A 137 -5.72 -10.36 -6.83
C SER A 137 -4.54 -9.59 -6.24
N LYS A 138 -3.44 -9.60 -6.98
CA LYS A 138 -2.26 -8.78 -6.73
C LYS A 138 -1.87 -8.09 -8.02
N ILE A 139 -1.18 -6.97 -7.92
CA ILE A 139 -0.77 -6.15 -9.06
C ILE A 139 0.76 -6.12 -9.11
N LYS A 140 1.31 -6.54 -10.26
CA LYS A 140 2.74 -6.45 -10.53
C LYS A 140 2.97 -5.31 -11.51
N ILE A 141 3.71 -4.30 -11.12
CA ILE A 141 3.86 -3.07 -11.91
C ILE A 141 5.16 -2.35 -11.56
N SER A 142 5.63 -1.50 -12.49
CA SER A 142 6.78 -0.62 -12.24
C SER A 142 6.49 0.34 -11.10
N GLN A 143 7.51 0.66 -10.30
CA GLN A 143 7.42 1.70 -9.27
C GLN A 143 7.03 3.07 -9.84
N SER A 144 7.13 3.27 -11.14
CA SER A 144 6.70 4.49 -11.82
C SER A 144 5.23 4.81 -11.64
N ILE A 145 4.42 3.82 -11.18
CA ILE A 145 3.00 4.05 -10.88
C ILE A 145 2.79 5.22 -9.91
N PHE A 146 3.71 5.45 -9.00
CA PHE A 146 3.59 6.54 -8.03
C PHE A 146 3.63 7.93 -8.65
N LYS A 147 4.16 8.07 -9.86
CA LYS A 147 4.15 9.35 -10.60
C LYS A 147 2.74 9.75 -11.06
N PHE A 148 1.83 8.78 -11.13
CA PHE A 148 0.45 8.99 -11.58
C PHE A 148 -0.53 9.20 -10.43
N ILE A 149 -0.07 9.11 -9.17
CA ILE A 149 -0.91 9.29 -7.99
C ILE A 149 -0.61 10.66 -7.38
N THR A 150 -1.59 11.57 -7.45
CA THR A 150 -1.38 13.00 -7.26
C THR A 150 -0.94 13.44 -5.86
N ASN A 151 -1.35 12.75 -4.81
CA ASN A 151 -1.03 13.15 -3.44
C ASN A 151 0.09 12.31 -2.83
N THR A 152 0.97 11.78 -3.66
CA THR A 152 2.11 10.97 -3.24
C THR A 152 3.28 11.83 -2.75
N GLU A 153 3.82 11.47 -1.61
CA GLU A 153 5.06 12.02 -1.09
C GLU A 153 6.05 10.88 -0.87
N ILE A 154 7.23 10.99 -1.46
CA ILE A 154 8.32 10.01 -1.24
C ILE A 154 9.06 10.44 0.03
N VAL A 155 9.18 9.55 0.99
CA VAL A 155 9.72 9.86 2.32
C VAL A 155 10.93 8.99 2.61
N VAL A 156 12.07 9.61 2.85
CA VAL A 156 13.28 8.91 3.31
C VAL A 156 13.10 8.56 4.78
N GLY A 157 13.31 7.29 5.12
CA GLY A 157 13.20 6.85 6.51
C GLY A 157 11.79 6.67 7.03
N LEU A 158 10.79 6.57 6.14
CA LEU A 158 9.43 6.22 6.55
C LEU A 158 9.40 4.84 7.20
N ALA A 159 10.21 3.92 6.67
CA ALA A 159 10.39 2.56 7.17
C ALA A 159 11.87 2.26 7.40
N LYS A 160 12.15 1.22 8.18
CA LYS A 160 13.50 0.75 8.47
C LYS A 160 13.61 -0.77 8.58
#